data_016ea1dd5cead8ef5aa79558154a79c0
#
_entry.id   016ea1dd5cead8ef5aa79558154a79c0
#
_cell.length_a   1.000
_cell.length_b   1.000
_cell.length_c   1.000
_cell.angle_alpha   90.00
_cell.angle_beta   90.00
_cell.angle_gamma   90.00
#
_symmetry.space_group_name_H-M   'P 1'
#
loop_
_entity.id
_entity.type
_entity.pdbx_description
1 polymer ?
#
loop_
_entity_poly.entity_id
_entity_poly.type
_entity_poly.pdbx_seq_one_letter_code
_entity_poly.pdbx_strand_id
1 'polypeptide(L)'
;MARETPMNPVRRISTRRLATVLSVAAAALLMVSAPASADPVPVATDYGGGCVIDPANRAATVDALRFRCSPEQQDAVFKASPRGAVPSGVKNGWVTRPPVMQALAPALWIGKTFYTGPDGGWLMNRVTAAGIEAWRADIYTAPALIDGAPTWALNYAPSPTPQVYDEIREVSPGVWFGYSWWRGGLQTTLLLAFVLA
;
A
#
# COMPACT_ATOMS: atom_id res chain seq x y z
N MET A 1 18.87 76.13 -18.71
CA MET A 1 17.62 76.80 -19.10
C MET A 1 16.46 76.12 -18.44
N ALA A 2 15.97 76.76 -17.40
CA ALA A 2 14.83 76.29 -16.62
C ALA A 2 13.52 76.67 -17.32
N ARG A 3 12.49 75.82 -17.23
CA ARG A 3 11.10 76.22 -17.44
C ARG A 3 10.27 75.61 -16.32
N GLU A 4 9.78 76.47 -15.51
CA GLU A 4 8.78 76.22 -14.49
C GLU A 4 7.40 76.03 -15.14
N THR A 5 6.58 75.19 -14.51
CA THR A 5 5.17 74.99 -14.87
C THR A 5 4.28 75.32 -13.69
N PRO A 6 3.16 75.99 -13.87
CA PRO A 6 2.42 76.63 -12.78
C PRO A 6 1.43 75.69 -12.08
N MET A 7 1.24 75.98 -10.80
CA MET A 7 0.22 75.41 -9.91
C MET A 7 -1.19 75.85 -10.31
N ASN A 8 -2.15 74.95 -10.16
CA ASN A 8 -3.57 75.22 -10.29
C ASN A 8 -4.31 74.91 -8.97
N PRO A 9 -5.36 75.64 -8.64
CA PRO A 9 -5.81 75.78 -7.24
C PRO A 9 -6.83 74.74 -6.79
N VAL A 10 -6.81 74.53 -5.48
CA VAL A 10 -7.68 73.68 -4.66
C VAL A 10 -9.13 74.14 -4.73
N ARG A 11 -10.04 73.23 -5.13
CA ARG A 11 -11.48 73.32 -4.90
C ARG A 11 -11.83 72.57 -3.62
N ARG A 12 -12.26 73.29 -2.60
CA ARG A 12 -12.92 72.77 -1.40
C ARG A 12 -14.35 72.30 -1.75
N ILE A 13 -14.67 71.06 -1.54
CA ILE A 13 -16.03 70.55 -1.57
C ILE A 13 -16.44 70.11 -0.16
N SER A 14 -17.56 70.74 0.23
CA SER A 14 -18.22 70.64 1.53
C SER A 14 -18.71 69.21 1.82
N THR A 15 -18.36 68.70 3.02
CA THR A 15 -18.82 67.42 3.54
C THR A 15 -20.25 67.54 4.10
N ARG A 16 -21.24 66.97 3.43
CA ARG A 16 -22.51 66.63 4.08
C ARG A 16 -22.39 65.18 4.58
N ARG A 17 -22.43 65.02 5.87
CA ARG A 17 -22.49 63.71 6.55
C ARG A 17 -23.94 63.19 6.44
N LEU A 18 -24.16 62.12 5.65
CA LEU A 18 -25.35 61.28 5.80
C LEU A 18 -24.95 60.11 6.72
N ALA A 19 -25.60 60.04 7.85
CA ALA A 19 -25.49 58.90 8.75
C ALA A 19 -26.43 57.81 8.20
N THR A 20 -25.85 56.76 7.62
CA THR A 20 -26.61 55.56 7.27
C THR A 20 -26.50 54.56 8.43
N VAL A 21 -27.61 54.32 9.09
CA VAL A 21 -27.72 53.27 10.13
C VAL A 21 -27.78 51.92 9.40
N LEU A 22 -26.72 51.16 9.46
CA LEU A 22 -26.72 49.75 9.03
C LEU A 22 -27.20 48.89 10.17
N SER A 23 -28.44 48.38 10.05
CA SER A 23 -28.94 47.30 10.91
C SER A 23 -28.31 45.99 10.49
N VAL A 24 -27.38 45.44 11.29
CA VAL A 24 -26.81 44.12 11.09
C VAL A 24 -27.77 43.10 11.69
N ALA A 25 -28.57 42.42 10.86
CA ALA A 25 -29.31 41.24 11.24
C ALA A 25 -28.31 40.05 11.31
N ALA A 26 -27.97 39.63 12.52
CA ALA A 26 -27.17 38.42 12.76
C ALA A 26 -28.08 37.20 12.53
N ALA A 27 -27.98 36.59 11.33
CA ALA A 27 -28.53 35.27 11.08
C ALA A 27 -27.60 34.22 11.69
N ALA A 28 -27.99 33.66 12.85
CA ALA A 28 -27.33 32.49 13.43
C ALA A 28 -27.62 31.25 12.57
N LEU A 29 -26.68 30.87 11.71
CA LEU A 29 -26.69 29.56 11.04
C LEU A 29 -26.40 28.48 12.08
N LEU A 30 -27.45 27.75 12.50
CA LEU A 30 -27.34 26.50 13.22
C LEU A 30 -26.72 25.46 12.24
N MET A 31 -25.42 25.24 12.29
CA MET A 31 -24.75 24.11 11.62
C MET A 31 -25.22 22.84 12.34
N VAL A 32 -26.22 22.16 11.79
CA VAL A 32 -26.54 20.79 12.17
C VAL A 32 -25.44 19.92 11.60
N SER A 33 -24.47 19.53 12.43
CA SER A 33 -23.48 18.52 12.07
C SER A 33 -24.22 17.19 11.84
N ALA A 34 -24.26 16.72 10.59
CA ALA A 34 -24.72 15.37 10.30
C ALA A 34 -23.81 14.38 11.05
N PRO A 35 -24.35 13.32 11.67
CA PRO A 35 -23.52 12.29 12.26
C PRO A 35 -22.63 11.70 11.18
N ALA A 36 -21.32 11.67 11.44
CA ALA A 36 -20.36 10.99 10.56
C ALA A 36 -20.81 9.51 10.47
N SER A 37 -21.15 9.07 9.27
CA SER A 37 -21.41 7.65 9.03
C SER A 37 -20.10 6.91 9.35
N ALA A 38 -20.13 6.03 10.35
CA ALA A 38 -18.99 5.16 10.62
C ALA A 38 -18.74 4.31 9.37
N ASP A 39 -17.49 4.29 8.90
CA ASP A 39 -17.10 3.40 7.82
C ASP A 39 -17.49 1.96 8.21
N PRO A 40 -18.02 1.16 7.28
CA PRO A 40 -18.39 -0.22 7.57
C PRO A 40 -17.15 -0.98 8.07
N VAL A 41 -17.25 -1.60 9.23
CA VAL A 41 -16.18 -2.44 9.77
C VAL A 41 -15.89 -3.55 8.75
N PRO A 42 -14.65 -3.68 8.27
CA PRO A 42 -14.33 -4.72 7.31
C PRO A 42 -14.65 -6.10 7.89
N VAL A 43 -15.43 -6.89 7.17
CA VAL A 43 -15.89 -8.21 7.61
C VAL A 43 -14.85 -9.28 7.24
N ALA A 44 -14.58 -10.21 8.15
CA ALA A 44 -13.73 -11.36 7.88
C ALA A 44 -14.34 -12.25 6.78
N THR A 45 -13.48 -12.75 5.87
CA THR A 45 -13.87 -13.68 4.81
C THR A 45 -13.41 -15.08 5.17
N ASP A 46 -14.35 -16.02 5.25
CA ASP A 46 -14.08 -17.44 5.53
C ASP A 46 -14.03 -18.23 4.21
N TYR A 47 -12.87 -18.81 3.92
CA TYR A 47 -12.64 -19.69 2.77
C TYR A 47 -12.85 -21.18 3.12
N GLY A 48 -13.29 -21.49 4.35
CA GLY A 48 -13.51 -22.84 4.84
C GLY A 48 -12.27 -23.44 5.53
N GLY A 49 -12.48 -24.52 6.31
CA GLY A 49 -11.39 -25.26 6.95
C GLY A 49 -10.53 -24.46 7.94
N GLY A 50 -11.01 -23.30 8.41
CA GLY A 50 -10.25 -22.39 9.25
C GLY A 50 -9.36 -21.40 8.49
N CYS A 51 -9.44 -21.37 7.15
CA CYS A 51 -8.81 -20.35 6.31
C CYS A 51 -9.66 -19.07 6.34
N VAL A 52 -9.44 -18.22 7.34
CA VAL A 52 -10.15 -16.98 7.57
C VAL A 52 -9.22 -15.79 7.36
N ILE A 53 -9.61 -14.87 6.50
CA ILE A 53 -8.91 -13.60 6.29
C ILE A 53 -9.68 -12.52 7.06
N ASP A 54 -9.10 -12.08 8.17
CA ASP A 54 -9.71 -11.11 9.09
C ASP A 54 -9.00 -9.75 8.98
N PRO A 55 -9.62 -8.74 8.36
CA PRO A 55 -9.02 -7.42 8.21
C PRO A 55 -8.83 -6.66 9.53
N ALA A 56 -9.52 -7.06 10.59
CA ALA A 56 -9.35 -6.50 11.92
C ALA A 56 -8.24 -7.21 12.73
N ASN A 57 -7.77 -8.39 12.27
CA ASN A 57 -6.80 -9.20 12.99
C ASN A 57 -5.66 -9.71 12.07
N ARG A 58 -4.62 -8.88 11.95
CA ARG A 58 -3.45 -9.20 11.12
C ARG A 58 -2.79 -10.53 11.52
N ALA A 59 -2.60 -10.78 12.81
CA ALA A 59 -1.94 -11.98 13.29
C ALA A 59 -2.74 -13.25 12.92
N ALA A 60 -4.06 -13.24 13.14
CA ALA A 60 -4.93 -14.35 12.75
C ALA A 60 -4.91 -14.59 11.23
N THR A 61 -4.91 -13.53 10.41
CA THR A 61 -4.79 -13.65 8.94
C THR A 61 -3.45 -14.29 8.53
N VAL A 62 -2.33 -13.86 9.13
CA VAL A 62 -1.02 -14.46 8.87
C VAL A 62 -1.00 -15.94 9.26
N ASP A 63 -1.53 -16.27 10.43
CA ASP A 63 -1.59 -17.66 10.91
C ASP A 63 -2.50 -18.53 10.03
N ALA A 64 -3.64 -18.00 9.57
CA ALA A 64 -4.52 -18.71 8.65
C ALA A 64 -3.78 -19.03 7.34
N LEU A 65 -3.14 -18.05 6.71
CA LEU A 65 -2.37 -18.24 5.46
C LEU A 65 -1.22 -19.24 5.63
N ARG A 66 -0.59 -19.29 6.79
CA ARG A 66 0.55 -20.18 7.05
C ARG A 66 0.16 -21.61 7.37
N PHE A 67 -0.96 -21.80 8.08
CA PHE A 67 -1.23 -23.09 8.76
C PHE A 67 -2.63 -23.65 8.52
N ARG A 68 -3.57 -22.87 7.98
CA ARG A 68 -4.97 -23.29 7.83
C ARG A 68 -5.42 -23.34 6.38
N CYS A 69 -4.93 -22.39 5.54
CA CYS A 69 -5.32 -22.31 4.14
C CYS A 69 -4.62 -23.41 3.33
N SER A 70 -5.40 -24.20 2.58
CA SER A 70 -4.86 -25.07 1.53
C SER A 70 -4.23 -24.25 0.38
N PRO A 71 -3.41 -24.86 -0.49
CA PRO A 71 -2.90 -24.19 -1.68
C PRO A 71 -3.99 -23.54 -2.54
N GLU A 72 -5.10 -24.21 -2.73
CA GLU A 72 -6.25 -23.75 -3.53
C GLU A 72 -6.95 -22.56 -2.85
N GLN A 73 -7.07 -22.59 -1.52
CA GLN A 73 -7.61 -21.47 -0.74
C GLN A 73 -6.67 -20.26 -0.76
N GLN A 74 -5.35 -20.46 -0.64
CA GLN A 74 -4.35 -19.40 -0.80
C GLN A 74 -4.47 -18.75 -2.19
N ASP A 75 -4.65 -19.54 -3.25
CA ASP A 75 -4.87 -19.03 -4.61
C ASP A 75 -6.18 -18.26 -4.73
N ALA A 76 -7.26 -18.73 -4.09
CA ALA A 76 -8.54 -18.03 -4.06
C ALA A 76 -8.43 -16.69 -3.31
N VAL A 77 -7.76 -16.66 -2.16
CA VAL A 77 -7.47 -15.42 -1.43
C VAL A 77 -6.71 -14.42 -2.30
N PHE A 78 -5.64 -14.85 -2.95
CA PHE A 78 -4.83 -13.97 -3.81
C PHE A 78 -5.66 -13.42 -4.98
N LYS A 79 -6.41 -14.29 -5.69
CA LYS A 79 -7.23 -13.89 -6.84
C LYS A 79 -8.40 -12.97 -6.47
N ALA A 80 -8.98 -13.15 -5.28
CA ALA A 80 -10.04 -12.29 -4.77
C ALA A 80 -9.54 -10.92 -4.29
N SER A 81 -8.24 -10.79 -4.02
CA SER A 81 -7.67 -9.57 -3.47
C SER A 81 -7.29 -8.56 -4.55
N PRO A 82 -7.55 -7.25 -4.35
CA PRO A 82 -7.00 -6.21 -5.20
C PRO A 82 -5.48 -6.14 -5.04
N ARG A 83 -4.79 -5.40 -5.94
CA ARG A 83 -3.36 -5.12 -5.77
C ARG A 83 -3.06 -4.53 -4.38
N GLY A 84 -3.93 -3.66 -3.89
CA GLY A 84 -3.81 -2.99 -2.60
C GLY A 84 -2.68 -1.96 -2.54
N ALA A 85 -2.35 -1.54 -1.33
CA ALA A 85 -1.26 -0.62 -1.07
C ALA A 85 0.10 -1.27 -1.33
N VAL A 86 1.08 -0.47 -1.78
CA VAL A 86 2.47 -0.91 -1.84
C VAL A 86 3.01 -1.03 -0.41
N PRO A 87 3.68 -2.13 -0.04
CA PRO A 87 4.31 -2.23 1.27
C PRO A 87 5.45 -1.21 1.41
N SER A 88 5.67 -0.70 2.63
CA SER A 88 6.78 0.21 2.96
C SER A 88 7.45 -0.20 4.26
N GLY A 89 8.74 0.13 4.40
CA GLY A 89 9.53 -0.20 5.59
C GLY A 89 9.76 -1.71 5.77
N VAL A 90 10.08 -2.11 6.98
CA VAL A 90 10.35 -3.50 7.31
C VAL A 90 9.06 -4.31 7.36
N LYS A 91 9.04 -5.46 6.67
CA LYS A 91 7.99 -6.47 6.76
C LYS A 91 8.63 -7.81 7.13
N ASN A 92 8.08 -8.43 8.16
CA ASN A 92 8.42 -9.83 8.45
C ASN A 92 7.79 -10.73 7.39
N GLY A 93 8.45 -11.84 7.10
CA GLY A 93 8.03 -12.75 6.04
C GLY A 93 8.09 -14.20 6.44
N TRP A 94 7.15 -14.97 5.92
CA TRP A 94 7.08 -16.41 6.14
C TRP A 94 6.72 -17.12 4.84
N VAL A 95 7.45 -18.16 4.52
CA VAL A 95 7.04 -19.07 3.43
C VAL A 95 5.83 -19.86 3.91
N THR A 96 4.82 -20.00 3.05
CA THR A 96 3.57 -20.72 3.36
C THR A 96 3.51 -22.08 2.65
N ARG A 97 4.19 -22.22 1.51
CA ARG A 97 4.32 -23.47 0.74
C ARG A 97 5.54 -23.44 -0.20
N PRO A 98 6.15 -24.59 -0.57
CA PRO A 98 5.80 -25.93 -0.10
C PRO A 98 6.28 -26.13 1.36
N PRO A 99 5.80 -27.19 2.07
CA PRO A 99 6.12 -27.43 3.48
C PRO A 99 7.61 -27.52 3.78
N VAL A 100 8.40 -28.10 2.89
CA VAL A 100 9.86 -28.18 3.04
C VAL A 100 10.50 -26.78 3.07
N MET A 101 10.05 -25.87 2.23
CA MET A 101 10.54 -24.49 2.23
C MET A 101 10.02 -23.71 3.43
N GLN A 102 8.81 -23.97 3.88
CA GLN A 102 8.27 -23.39 5.11
C GLN A 102 9.15 -23.71 6.33
N ALA A 103 9.67 -24.93 6.40
CA ALA A 103 10.54 -25.37 7.50
C ALA A 103 11.96 -24.79 7.41
N LEU A 104 12.52 -24.66 6.19
CA LEU A 104 13.91 -24.23 5.99
C LEU A 104 14.07 -22.71 5.90
N ALA A 105 13.07 -22.02 5.40
CA ALA A 105 13.16 -20.59 5.11
C ALA A 105 13.54 -19.72 6.33
N PRO A 106 13.05 -19.94 7.56
CA PRO A 106 13.38 -19.08 8.70
C PRO A 106 14.88 -18.93 8.99
N ALA A 107 15.70 -19.91 8.61
CA ALA A 107 17.15 -19.83 8.74
C ALA A 107 17.81 -18.97 7.64
N LEU A 108 17.12 -18.78 6.52
CA LEU A 108 17.67 -18.15 5.30
C LEU A 108 17.03 -16.79 5.00
N TRP A 109 15.75 -16.65 5.28
CA TRP A 109 14.96 -15.47 4.92
C TRP A 109 13.87 -15.19 5.97
N ILE A 110 13.81 -13.94 6.43
CA ILE A 110 12.88 -13.50 7.49
C ILE A 110 12.01 -12.32 7.07
N GLY A 111 12.04 -11.95 5.79
CA GLY A 111 11.21 -10.86 5.26
C GLY A 111 11.92 -9.94 4.29
N LYS A 112 11.39 -8.73 4.17
CA LYS A 112 11.87 -7.74 3.22
C LYS A 112 11.85 -6.35 3.86
N THR A 113 12.77 -5.48 3.45
CA THR A 113 12.74 -4.04 3.72
C THR A 113 12.37 -3.32 2.42
N PHE A 114 11.30 -2.56 2.45
CA PHE A 114 10.73 -1.84 1.31
C PHE A 114 11.09 -0.36 1.36
N TYR A 115 11.62 0.15 0.27
CA TYR A 115 11.98 1.55 0.03
C TYR A 115 11.09 2.06 -1.11
N THR A 116 9.83 2.33 -0.79
CA THR A 116 8.75 2.55 -1.76
C THR A 116 8.06 3.89 -1.58
N GLY A 117 7.56 4.44 -2.69
CA GLY A 117 6.57 5.48 -2.77
C GLY A 117 5.27 4.96 -3.41
N PRO A 118 4.30 5.83 -3.73
CA PRO A 118 2.98 5.41 -4.23
C PRO A 118 3.01 4.56 -5.50
N ASP A 119 4.01 4.77 -6.36
CA ASP A 119 4.13 4.13 -7.68
C ASP A 119 5.07 2.92 -7.68
N GLY A 120 5.62 2.53 -6.54
CA GLY A 120 6.58 1.43 -6.41
C GLY A 120 7.91 1.90 -5.80
N GLY A 121 9.04 1.34 -6.27
CA GLY A 121 10.38 1.62 -5.76
C GLY A 121 11.26 0.39 -5.79
N TRP A 122 11.88 0.06 -4.67
CA TRP A 122 12.74 -1.11 -4.55
C TRP A 122 12.67 -1.72 -3.15
N LEU A 123 13.21 -2.93 -3.02
CA LEU A 123 13.34 -3.63 -1.73
C LEU A 123 14.71 -4.30 -1.59
N MET A 124 15.03 -4.65 -0.36
CA MET A 124 16.06 -5.64 -0.02
C MET A 124 15.41 -6.81 0.73
N ASN A 125 15.85 -8.04 0.44
CA ASN A 125 15.49 -9.18 1.27
C ASN A 125 16.27 -9.14 2.58
N ARG A 126 15.63 -9.53 3.65
CA ARG A 126 16.23 -9.72 4.97
C ARG A 126 16.59 -11.19 5.12
N VAL A 127 17.90 -11.46 4.99
CA VAL A 127 18.43 -12.82 5.01
C VAL A 127 19.09 -13.12 6.35
N THR A 128 19.05 -14.38 6.74
CA THR A 128 19.49 -14.89 8.05
C THR A 128 18.71 -14.30 9.23
N ALA A 129 18.82 -14.90 10.39
CA ALA A 129 18.20 -14.37 11.61
C ALA A 129 18.73 -12.99 12.03
N ALA A 130 19.91 -12.59 11.52
CA ALA A 130 20.50 -11.28 11.76
C ALA A 130 19.84 -10.16 10.93
N GLY A 131 18.99 -10.51 9.94
CA GLY A 131 18.29 -9.55 9.10
C GLY A 131 19.21 -8.76 8.16
N ILE A 132 20.28 -9.38 7.69
CA ILE A 132 21.20 -8.79 6.71
C ILE A 132 20.42 -8.49 5.42
N GLU A 133 20.54 -7.28 4.91
CA GLU A 133 19.89 -6.90 3.66
C GLU A 133 20.70 -7.36 2.45
N ALA A 134 20.07 -8.16 1.58
CA ALA A 134 20.65 -8.70 0.36
C ALA A 134 19.58 -8.85 -0.73
N TRP A 135 20.00 -9.16 -1.96
CA TRP A 135 19.13 -9.43 -3.12
C TRP A 135 18.05 -8.36 -3.34
N ARG A 136 18.50 -7.25 -3.92
CA ARG A 136 17.63 -6.15 -4.32
C ARG A 136 16.61 -6.60 -5.37
N ALA A 137 15.38 -6.10 -5.26
CA ALA A 137 14.39 -6.17 -6.33
C ALA A 137 13.76 -4.80 -6.57
N ASP A 138 13.43 -4.51 -7.83
CA ASP A 138 12.64 -3.34 -8.20
C ASP A 138 11.15 -3.67 -8.08
N ILE A 139 10.34 -2.66 -7.69
CA ILE A 139 8.91 -2.81 -7.41
C ILE A 139 8.11 -1.90 -8.33
N TYR A 140 7.15 -2.48 -9.05
CA TYR A 140 6.24 -1.77 -9.94
C TYR A 140 4.93 -2.54 -10.12
N THR A 141 3.92 -1.90 -10.68
CA THR A 141 2.66 -2.58 -11.03
C THR A 141 2.81 -3.39 -12.31
N ALA A 142 2.35 -4.64 -12.29
CA ALA A 142 2.30 -5.51 -13.48
C ALA A 142 1.08 -6.44 -13.40
N PRO A 143 0.70 -7.09 -14.52
CA PRO A 143 -0.21 -8.23 -14.49
C PRO A 143 0.41 -9.41 -13.74
N ALA A 144 -0.36 -10.05 -12.85
CA ALA A 144 0.08 -11.25 -12.14
C ALA A 144 0.17 -12.45 -13.09
N LEU A 145 1.18 -13.30 -12.88
CA LEU A 145 1.38 -14.51 -13.67
C LEU A 145 0.25 -15.53 -13.45
N ILE A 146 -0.37 -15.52 -12.27
CA ILE A 146 -1.39 -16.49 -11.91
C ILE A 146 -2.77 -16.20 -12.51
N ASP A 147 -3.13 -14.92 -12.74
CA ASP A 147 -4.49 -14.55 -13.17
C ASP A 147 -4.55 -13.32 -14.11
N GLY A 148 -3.43 -12.68 -14.40
CA GLY A 148 -3.36 -11.50 -15.26
C GLY A 148 -3.89 -10.20 -14.64
N ALA A 149 -4.47 -10.23 -13.44
CA ALA A 149 -4.96 -9.03 -12.78
C ALA A 149 -3.81 -8.22 -12.12
N PRO A 150 -4.00 -6.92 -11.84
CA PRO A 150 -2.95 -6.07 -11.30
C PRO A 150 -2.33 -6.61 -10.00
N THR A 151 -1.01 -6.57 -9.89
CA THR A 151 -0.23 -6.97 -8.73
C THR A 151 0.97 -6.04 -8.54
N TRP A 152 1.62 -6.08 -7.37
CA TRP A 152 2.96 -5.54 -7.19
C TRP A 152 3.97 -6.59 -7.60
N ALA A 153 4.70 -6.31 -8.68
CA ALA A 153 5.81 -7.11 -9.15
C ALA A 153 7.08 -6.76 -8.37
N LEU A 154 7.82 -7.78 -7.94
CA LEU A 154 9.13 -7.64 -7.30
C LEU A 154 10.15 -8.32 -8.22
N ASN A 155 10.86 -7.52 -9.03
CA ASN A 155 11.72 -8.00 -10.09
C ASN A 155 13.18 -8.00 -9.63
N TYR A 156 13.78 -9.18 -9.56
CA TYR A 156 15.14 -9.38 -9.10
C TYR A 156 16.22 -9.19 -10.18
N ALA A 157 15.88 -8.61 -11.33
CA ALA A 157 16.86 -8.33 -12.39
C ALA A 157 18.15 -7.62 -11.90
N PRO A 158 18.10 -6.70 -10.90
CA PRO A 158 19.32 -6.07 -10.37
C PRO A 158 20.15 -6.96 -9.44
N SER A 159 19.70 -8.17 -9.10
CA SER A 159 20.36 -9.05 -8.12
C SER A 159 21.12 -10.20 -8.79
N PRO A 160 21.94 -10.97 -8.04
CA PRO A 160 22.59 -12.18 -8.54
C PRO A 160 21.63 -13.29 -9.01
N THR A 161 20.33 -13.16 -8.73
CA THR A 161 19.29 -14.12 -9.16
C THR A 161 18.25 -13.46 -10.05
N PRO A 162 18.61 -12.93 -11.24
CA PRO A 162 17.71 -12.14 -12.09
C PRO A 162 16.52 -12.93 -12.63
N GLN A 163 16.55 -14.27 -12.53
CA GLN A 163 15.45 -15.15 -12.93
C GLN A 163 14.31 -15.18 -11.90
N VAL A 164 14.58 -14.79 -10.66
CA VAL A 164 13.53 -14.76 -9.61
C VAL A 164 12.63 -13.56 -9.86
N TYR A 165 11.34 -13.80 -9.66
CA TYR A 165 10.29 -12.80 -9.78
C TYR A 165 9.22 -13.11 -8.74
N ASP A 166 8.92 -12.15 -7.90
CA ASP A 166 7.83 -12.28 -6.95
C ASP A 166 6.66 -11.40 -7.39
N GLU A 167 5.47 -11.78 -6.96
CA GLU A 167 4.25 -10.98 -7.10
C GLU A 167 3.47 -11.01 -5.80
N ILE A 168 2.94 -9.86 -5.37
CA ILE A 168 2.20 -9.74 -4.11
C ILE A 168 0.95 -8.89 -4.27
N ARG A 169 -0.09 -9.22 -3.47
CA ARG A 169 -1.29 -8.39 -3.25
C ARG A 169 -1.54 -8.20 -1.78
N GLU A 170 -2.11 -7.06 -1.42
CA GLU A 170 -2.56 -6.83 -0.05
C GLU A 170 -3.88 -7.57 0.17
N VAL A 171 -3.82 -8.69 0.89
CA VAL A 171 -4.98 -9.57 1.14
C VAL A 171 -5.79 -9.16 2.37
N SER A 172 -5.20 -8.33 3.21
CA SER A 172 -5.80 -7.71 4.38
C SER A 172 -4.98 -6.47 4.74
N PRO A 173 -5.51 -5.44 5.39
CA PRO A 173 -4.75 -4.25 5.75
C PRO A 173 -3.42 -4.58 6.45
N GLY A 174 -2.32 -4.25 5.78
CA GLY A 174 -0.97 -4.51 6.27
C GLY A 174 -0.52 -5.98 6.20
N VAL A 175 -1.20 -6.83 5.43
CA VAL A 175 -0.79 -8.21 5.13
C VAL A 175 -0.77 -8.40 3.62
N TRP A 176 0.38 -8.76 3.09
CA TRP A 176 0.57 -9.11 1.68
C TRP A 176 0.82 -10.59 1.54
N PHE A 177 0.15 -11.21 0.60
CA PHE A 177 0.38 -12.58 0.20
C PHE A 177 0.85 -12.62 -1.24
N GLY A 178 1.73 -13.57 -1.58
CA GLY A 178 2.22 -13.68 -2.94
C GLY A 178 3.06 -14.91 -3.23
N TYR A 179 3.62 -14.89 -4.42
CA TYR A 179 4.34 -16.00 -5.04
C TYR A 179 5.73 -15.59 -5.44
N SER A 180 6.65 -16.55 -5.39
CA SER A 180 7.98 -16.44 -5.98
C SER A 180 8.07 -17.41 -7.16
N TRP A 181 8.49 -16.88 -8.30
CA TRP A 181 8.60 -17.58 -9.57
C TRP A 181 10.03 -17.64 -10.06
N TRP A 182 10.38 -18.72 -10.73
CA TRP A 182 11.59 -18.83 -11.52
C TRP A 182 11.25 -18.62 -12.99
N ARG A 183 11.85 -17.62 -13.62
CA ARG A 183 11.67 -17.27 -15.03
C ARG A 183 12.88 -17.65 -15.90
N GLY A 184 13.62 -18.68 -15.51
CA GLY A 184 14.75 -19.22 -16.27
C GLY A 184 14.33 -20.41 -17.12
N GLY A 185 14.79 -20.45 -18.36
CA GLY A 185 14.49 -21.54 -19.29
C GLY A 185 13.16 -21.38 -20.06
N LEU A 186 12.60 -22.51 -20.49
CA LEU A 186 11.42 -22.53 -21.36
C LEU A 186 10.10 -22.33 -20.60
N GLN A 187 10.10 -22.46 -19.28
CA GLN A 187 8.90 -22.40 -18.45
C GLN A 187 9.11 -21.53 -17.24
N THR A 188 8.05 -20.79 -16.86
CA THR A 188 7.98 -20.12 -15.57
C THR A 188 7.48 -21.15 -14.54
N THR A 189 8.25 -21.31 -13.46
CA THR A 189 7.96 -22.30 -12.42
C THR A 189 7.70 -21.62 -11.10
N LEU A 190 6.61 -22.01 -10.41
CA LEU A 190 6.35 -21.56 -9.05
C LEU A 190 7.38 -22.19 -8.09
N LEU A 191 8.12 -21.36 -7.38
CA LEU A 191 9.09 -21.79 -6.38
C LEU A 191 8.45 -21.95 -5.00
N LEU A 192 7.73 -20.93 -4.57
CA LEU A 192 7.09 -20.89 -3.26
C LEU A 192 5.99 -19.83 -3.19
N ALA A 193 5.14 -19.92 -2.17
CA ALA A 193 4.28 -18.82 -1.76
C ALA A 193 4.71 -18.31 -0.38
N PHE A 194 4.43 -17.03 -0.10
CA PHE A 194 4.84 -16.38 1.14
C PHE A 194 3.83 -15.31 1.58
N VAL A 195 3.87 -15.00 2.86
CA VAL A 195 3.12 -13.89 3.46
C VAL A 195 4.08 -12.89 4.09
N LEU A 196 3.74 -11.59 4.00
CA LEU A 196 4.45 -10.47 4.61
C LEU A 196 3.50 -9.69 5.54
N ALA A 197 4.00 -9.22 6.70
CA ALA A 197 3.24 -8.37 7.60
C ALA A 197 4.14 -7.45 8.47
#